data_e00e784ab7da0b6a44bd7702d46d217a
#
_entry.id   e00e784ab7da0b6a44bd7702d46d217a
#
_cell.length_a   1.000
_cell.length_b   1.000
_cell.length_c   1.000
_cell.angle_alpha   90.00
_cell.angle_beta   90.00
_cell.angle_gamma   90.00
#
_symmetry.space_group_name_H-M   'P 1'
#
loop_
_entity.id
_entity.type
_entity.pdbx_description
1 polymer ?
#
loop_
_entity_poly.entity_id
_entity_poly.type
_entity_poly.pdbx_seq_one_letter_code
_entity_poly.pdbx_strand_id
1 'polypeptide(L)'
;KNEIIAYYLNTVDFVSNAYGIRSAANIYFNKEPKNLTVEEAAVLVGMLQAPSRYNPRFNPERAENRRNIVLAQMAKNDKITEAEKEKYQAIPLKISYTPETHTKGYATYFREYLRDYMRKWVKENPKKDGSTYDIYRDGLRIYTTIDSRMQEYAEEAVEMHLSNLQKEFFIQYKGNKNAPFVQLTNEETKKIINRAMRN
;
A
#
# COMPACT_ATOMS: atom_id res chain seq x y z
N LYS A 1 21.67 7.02 19.42
CA LYS A 1 20.30 7.59 19.43
C LYS A 1 19.62 7.39 18.09
N ASN A 2 20.26 7.75 16.97
CA ASN A 2 19.68 7.63 15.62
C ASN A 2 19.34 6.18 15.25
N GLU A 3 20.17 5.22 15.61
CA GLU A 3 19.93 3.79 15.40
C GLU A 3 18.68 3.31 16.14
N ILE A 4 18.49 3.74 17.41
CA ILE A 4 17.29 3.41 18.18
C ILE A 4 16.02 3.96 17.51
N ILE A 5 16.08 5.21 17.03
CA ILE A 5 14.95 5.82 16.32
C ILE A 5 14.67 5.08 15.00
N ALA A 6 15.72 4.73 14.25
CA ALA A 6 15.59 3.97 13.01
C ALA A 6 14.97 2.58 13.26
N TYR A 7 15.44 1.86 14.27
CA TYR A 7 14.86 0.58 14.67
C TYR A 7 13.37 0.71 15.04
N TYR A 8 13.04 1.68 15.88
CA TYR A 8 11.66 1.93 16.28
C TYR A 8 10.76 2.24 15.09
N LEU A 9 11.17 3.18 14.23
CA LEU A 9 10.39 3.57 13.05
C LEU A 9 10.25 2.45 12.02
N ASN A 10 11.21 1.52 11.95
CA ASN A 10 11.14 0.38 11.02
C ASN A 10 10.29 -0.78 11.54
N THR A 11 9.98 -0.83 12.84
CA THR A 11 9.24 -1.95 13.44
C THR A 11 7.81 -1.60 13.84
N VAL A 12 7.49 -0.31 13.99
CA VAL A 12 6.18 0.13 14.46
C VAL A 12 5.08 -0.18 13.42
N ASP A 13 3.92 -0.62 13.90
CA ASP A 13 2.73 -0.88 13.10
C ASP A 13 1.89 0.39 12.94
N PHE A 14 1.79 0.90 11.72
CA PHE A 14 0.97 2.05 11.34
C PHE A 14 -0.45 1.66 10.88
N VAL A 15 -0.90 0.44 11.15
CA VAL A 15 -2.17 -0.11 10.68
C VAL A 15 -2.20 -0.27 9.13
N SER A 16 -3.26 -0.85 8.60
CA SER A 16 -3.42 -1.07 7.15
C SER A 16 -2.29 -1.89 6.50
N ASN A 17 -1.69 -2.84 7.25
CA ASN A 17 -0.49 -3.62 6.86
C ASN A 17 0.78 -2.76 6.67
N ALA A 18 0.79 -1.53 7.19
CA ALA A 18 1.92 -0.62 7.10
C ALA A 18 2.91 -0.86 8.26
N TYR A 19 3.74 -1.89 8.15
CA TYR A 19 4.80 -2.16 9.11
C TYR A 19 6.05 -1.35 8.76
N GLY A 20 6.44 -0.48 9.66
CA GLY A 20 7.56 0.44 9.51
C GLY A 20 7.24 1.69 8.69
N ILE A 21 8.08 2.73 8.88
CA ILE A 21 7.88 4.07 8.31
C ILE A 21 7.90 4.06 6.77
N ARG A 22 8.68 3.17 6.16
CA ARG A 22 8.76 3.09 4.69
C ARG A 22 7.45 2.60 4.10
N SER A 23 6.89 1.52 4.66
CA SER A 23 5.60 0.99 4.25
C SER A 23 4.48 2.00 4.51
N ALA A 24 4.50 2.69 5.65
CA ALA A 24 3.54 3.73 5.97
C ALA A 24 3.59 4.92 4.99
N ALA A 25 4.78 5.41 4.64
CA ALA A 25 4.95 6.49 3.67
C ALA A 25 4.41 6.10 2.28
N ASN A 26 4.69 4.87 1.83
CA ASN A 26 4.17 4.35 0.57
C ASN A 26 2.66 4.17 0.60
N ILE A 27 2.11 3.57 1.65
CA ILE A 27 0.67 3.27 1.75
C ILE A 27 -0.18 4.54 1.89
N TYR A 28 0.22 5.49 2.73
CA TYR A 28 -0.59 6.67 3.01
C TYR A 28 -0.34 7.83 2.05
N PHE A 29 0.88 7.95 1.50
CA PHE A 29 1.29 9.09 0.67
C PHE A 29 1.86 8.72 -0.70
N ASN A 30 2.03 7.42 -0.99
CA ASN A 30 2.66 6.93 -2.22
C ASN A 30 4.05 7.53 -2.46
N LYS A 31 4.84 7.65 -1.38
CA LYS A 31 6.17 8.27 -1.39
C LYS A 31 7.18 7.45 -0.60
N GLU A 32 8.45 7.54 -0.99
CA GLU A 32 9.54 7.10 -0.10
C GLU A 32 9.69 8.07 1.08
N PRO A 33 10.14 7.62 2.26
CA PRO A 33 10.27 8.46 3.46
C PRO A 33 11.05 9.76 3.26
N LYS A 34 12.09 9.74 2.43
CA LYS A 34 12.92 10.91 2.10
C LYS A 34 12.18 11.99 1.29
N ASN A 35 11.08 11.63 0.65
CA ASN A 35 10.27 12.49 -0.22
C ASN A 35 9.00 13.01 0.47
N LEU A 36 8.78 12.64 1.74
CA LEU A 36 7.69 13.17 2.53
C LEU A 36 7.91 14.65 2.79
N THR A 37 6.83 15.43 2.70
CA THR A 37 6.84 16.81 3.17
C THR A 37 6.77 16.85 4.71
N VAL A 38 7.04 18.01 5.30
CA VAL A 38 7.05 18.15 6.77
C VAL A 38 5.69 17.81 7.38
N GLU A 39 4.61 18.29 6.76
CA GLU A 39 3.25 18.03 7.22
C GLU A 39 2.86 16.55 7.06
N GLU A 40 3.28 15.86 5.99
CA GLU A 40 3.06 14.43 5.80
C GLU A 40 3.84 13.60 6.84
N ALA A 41 5.09 13.94 7.07
CA ALA A 41 5.89 13.30 8.12
C ALA A 41 5.27 13.52 9.52
N ALA A 42 4.74 14.72 9.79
CA ALA A 42 4.06 15.02 11.05
C ALA A 42 2.78 14.18 11.25
N VAL A 43 2.06 13.82 10.17
CA VAL A 43 0.94 12.88 10.25
C VAL A 43 1.40 11.51 10.73
N LEU A 44 2.43 10.93 10.11
CA LEU A 44 2.95 9.61 10.48
C LEU A 44 3.49 9.61 11.92
N VAL A 45 4.22 10.65 12.31
CA VAL A 45 4.67 10.82 13.71
C VAL A 45 3.47 10.94 14.66
N GLY A 46 2.43 11.64 14.26
CA GLY A 46 1.18 11.75 15.02
C GLY A 46 0.49 10.42 15.25
N MET A 47 0.53 9.52 14.27
CA MET A 47 -0.02 8.17 14.36
C MET A 47 0.67 7.30 15.42
N LEU A 48 1.95 7.53 15.72
CA LEU A 48 2.71 6.71 16.68
C LEU A 48 2.07 6.66 18.06
N GLN A 49 1.32 7.67 18.47
CA GLN A 49 0.65 7.68 19.77
C GLN A 49 -0.49 6.66 19.85
N ALA A 50 -1.29 6.55 18.80
CA ALA A 50 -2.41 5.60 18.70
C ALA A 50 -2.75 5.40 17.22
N PRO A 51 -2.09 4.46 16.52
CA PRO A 51 -2.16 4.32 15.07
C PRO A 51 -3.59 4.16 14.52
N SER A 52 -4.43 3.38 15.18
CA SER A 52 -5.82 3.20 14.75
C SER A 52 -6.67 4.46 14.95
N ARG A 53 -6.44 5.21 16.07
CA ARG A 53 -7.21 6.40 16.42
C ARG A 53 -6.89 7.60 15.52
N TYR A 54 -5.63 7.73 15.14
CA TYR A 54 -5.11 8.83 14.32
C TYR A 54 -4.83 8.41 12.87
N ASN A 55 -5.48 7.32 12.41
CA ASN A 55 -5.37 6.87 11.04
C ASN A 55 -6.05 7.89 10.09
N PRO A 56 -5.31 8.51 9.15
CA PRO A 56 -5.84 9.56 8.29
C PRO A 56 -6.88 9.06 7.29
N ARG A 57 -6.93 7.74 7.02
CA ARG A 57 -7.94 7.12 6.17
C ARG A 57 -9.31 7.06 6.83
N PHE A 58 -9.36 6.71 8.11
CA PHE A 58 -10.60 6.46 8.83
C PHE A 58 -11.04 7.63 9.71
N ASN A 59 -10.07 8.42 10.18
CA ASN A 59 -10.30 9.53 11.10
C ASN A 59 -9.52 10.78 10.67
N PRO A 60 -9.81 11.37 9.48
CA PRO A 60 -9.00 12.45 8.91
C PRO A 60 -8.92 13.68 9.83
N GLU A 61 -10.02 14.10 10.44
CA GLU A 61 -10.05 15.26 11.36
C GLU A 61 -9.16 15.02 12.59
N ARG A 62 -9.22 13.84 13.17
CA ARG A 62 -8.36 13.49 14.34
C ARG A 62 -6.89 13.41 13.94
N ALA A 63 -6.59 12.88 12.76
CA ALA A 63 -5.25 12.81 12.22
C ALA A 63 -4.69 14.22 11.95
N GLU A 64 -5.50 15.11 11.40
CA GLU A 64 -5.13 16.51 11.15
C GLU A 64 -4.86 17.27 12.46
N ASN A 65 -5.75 17.16 13.44
CA ASN A 65 -5.55 17.74 14.76
C ASN A 65 -4.27 17.20 15.42
N ARG A 66 -4.01 15.92 15.31
CA ARG A 66 -2.79 15.30 15.86
C ARG A 66 -1.53 15.75 15.13
N ARG A 67 -1.56 15.87 13.80
CA ARG A 67 -0.51 16.48 12.98
C ARG A 67 -0.18 17.88 13.50
N ASN A 68 -1.20 18.72 13.72
CA ASN A 68 -1.02 20.09 14.16
C ASN A 68 -0.36 20.19 15.54
N ILE A 69 -0.64 19.23 16.43
CA ILE A 69 0.08 19.11 17.72
C ILE A 69 1.55 18.75 17.49
N VAL A 70 1.87 17.84 16.57
CA VAL A 70 3.26 17.49 16.23
C VAL A 70 4.00 18.70 15.69
N LEU A 71 3.40 19.46 14.75
CA LEU A 71 3.98 20.68 14.19
C LEU A 71 4.21 21.75 15.28
N ALA A 72 3.28 21.91 16.21
CA ALA A 72 3.46 22.80 17.36
C ALA A 72 4.63 22.38 18.27
N GLN A 73 4.82 21.07 18.49
CA GLN A 73 5.98 20.56 19.23
C GLN A 73 7.29 20.77 18.46
N MET A 74 7.28 20.68 17.13
CA MET A 74 8.45 20.98 16.31
C MET A 74 8.84 22.46 16.42
N ALA A 75 7.88 23.38 16.38
CA ALA A 75 8.15 24.82 16.58
C ALA A 75 8.67 25.11 17.99
N LYS A 76 8.03 24.56 19.03
CA LYS A 76 8.47 24.69 20.43
C LYS A 76 9.91 24.21 20.67
N ASN A 77 10.40 23.27 19.88
CA ASN A 77 11.76 22.73 19.99
C ASN A 77 12.70 23.27 18.89
N ASP A 78 12.40 24.40 18.30
CA ASP A 78 13.24 25.12 17.32
C ASP A 78 13.62 24.24 16.09
N LYS A 79 12.73 23.35 15.68
CA LYS A 79 12.92 22.53 14.47
C LYS A 79 12.30 23.16 13.22
N ILE A 80 11.29 23.98 13.43
CA ILE A 80 10.66 24.83 12.43
C ILE A 80 10.35 26.19 13.09
N THR A 81 10.20 27.23 12.30
CA THR A 81 9.78 28.56 12.77
C THR A 81 8.25 28.56 13.02
N GLU A 82 7.80 29.59 13.78
CA GLU A 82 6.36 29.78 14.00
C GLU A 82 5.59 30.03 12.69
N ALA A 83 6.17 30.81 11.78
CA ALA A 83 5.60 31.06 10.45
C ALA A 83 5.49 29.78 9.61
N GLU A 84 6.49 28.89 9.66
CA GLU A 84 6.43 27.58 8.99
C GLU A 84 5.38 26.69 9.61
N LYS A 85 5.24 26.67 10.92
CA LYS A 85 4.19 25.92 11.61
C LYS A 85 2.81 26.35 11.10
N GLU A 86 2.52 27.65 11.08
CA GLU A 86 1.24 28.18 10.59
C GLU A 86 1.00 27.80 9.13
N LYS A 87 2.02 27.92 8.29
CA LYS A 87 1.97 27.50 6.89
C LYS A 87 1.63 26.03 6.74
N TYR A 88 2.32 25.13 7.47
CA TYR A 88 2.07 23.69 7.37
C TYR A 88 0.72 23.27 7.98
N GLN A 89 0.26 23.95 9.03
CA GLN A 89 -1.06 23.70 9.61
C GLN A 89 -2.21 24.14 8.69
N ALA A 90 -2.00 25.18 7.87
CA ALA A 90 -2.99 25.64 6.89
C ALA A 90 -3.17 24.67 5.69
N ILE A 91 -2.20 23.76 5.46
CA ILE A 91 -2.29 22.79 4.39
C ILE A 91 -3.32 21.70 4.77
N PRO A 92 -4.38 21.49 3.97
CA PRO A 92 -5.36 20.45 4.26
C PRO A 92 -4.72 19.06 4.17
N LEU A 93 -5.15 18.16 5.06
CA LEU A 93 -4.66 16.80 5.05
C LEU A 93 -5.15 16.07 3.78
N LYS A 94 -4.22 15.71 2.91
CA LYS A 94 -4.45 14.91 1.72
C LYS A 94 -3.64 13.62 1.80
N ILE A 95 -4.29 12.49 1.64
CA ILE A 95 -3.62 11.18 1.53
C ILE A 95 -3.73 10.67 0.10
N SER A 96 -2.66 10.03 -0.37
CA SER A 96 -2.66 9.24 -1.61
C SER A 96 -2.63 7.77 -1.23
N TYR A 97 -3.76 7.30 -0.65
CA TYR A 97 -3.83 5.96 -0.09
C TYR A 97 -3.66 4.88 -1.16
N THR A 98 -2.53 4.19 -1.09
CA THR A 98 -2.16 3.12 -2.00
C THR A 98 -1.85 1.88 -1.17
N PRO A 99 -2.87 1.07 -0.81
CA PRO A 99 -2.63 -0.13 -0.02
C PRO A 99 -1.72 -1.08 -0.80
N GLU A 100 -0.75 -1.66 -0.10
CA GLU A 100 -0.03 -2.82 -0.62
C GLU A 100 -1.00 -4.00 -0.65
N THR A 101 -1.69 -4.15 -1.75
CA THR A 101 -2.51 -5.32 -2.00
C THR A 101 -1.65 -6.38 -2.68
N HIS A 102 -1.98 -7.65 -2.43
CA HIS A 102 -1.38 -8.77 -3.17
C HIS A 102 -1.60 -8.67 -4.69
N THR A 103 -2.50 -7.78 -5.13
CA THR A 103 -2.82 -7.53 -6.55
C THR A 103 -1.93 -6.48 -7.22
N LYS A 104 -1.02 -5.80 -6.49
CA LYS A 104 -0.10 -4.80 -7.05
C LYS A 104 1.35 -5.26 -6.97
N GLY A 105 2.14 -4.87 -7.97
CA GLY A 105 3.56 -5.22 -8.13
C GLY A 105 3.78 -6.52 -8.92
N TYR A 106 5.04 -6.87 -9.14
CA TYR A 106 5.43 -8.01 -9.98
C TYR A 106 4.98 -9.36 -9.40
N ALA A 107 4.62 -10.28 -10.29
CA ALA A 107 4.36 -11.68 -9.98
C ALA A 107 3.35 -11.89 -8.83
N THR A 108 2.21 -11.22 -8.89
CA THR A 108 1.20 -11.21 -7.83
C THR A 108 0.74 -12.63 -7.43
N TYR A 109 0.47 -13.49 -8.40
CA TYR A 109 0.07 -14.88 -8.17
C TYR A 109 1.18 -15.72 -7.52
N PHE A 110 2.43 -15.50 -7.96
CA PHE A 110 3.57 -16.19 -7.36
C PHE A 110 3.78 -15.76 -5.90
N ARG A 111 3.61 -14.48 -5.59
CA ARG A 111 3.72 -14.00 -4.20
C ARG A 111 2.63 -14.61 -3.29
N GLU A 112 1.43 -14.82 -3.81
CA GLU A 112 0.36 -15.49 -3.06
C GLU A 112 0.68 -16.97 -2.82
N TYR A 113 1.15 -17.67 -3.85
CA TYR A 113 1.66 -19.04 -3.72
C TYR A 113 2.79 -19.13 -2.69
N LEU A 114 3.75 -18.18 -2.77
CA LEU A 114 4.87 -18.13 -1.84
C LEU A 114 4.43 -17.87 -0.40
N ARG A 115 3.41 -17.04 -0.20
CA ARG A 115 2.82 -16.80 1.13
C ARG A 115 2.29 -18.11 1.74
N ASP A 116 1.56 -18.90 0.98
CA ASP A 116 1.02 -20.16 1.46
C ASP A 116 2.11 -21.20 1.70
N TYR A 117 3.13 -21.22 0.85
CA TYR A 117 4.32 -22.03 1.08
C TYR A 117 5.02 -21.63 2.39
N MET A 118 5.24 -20.35 2.61
CA MET A 118 5.90 -19.84 3.81
C MET A 118 5.08 -20.11 5.09
N ARG A 119 3.76 -20.03 5.03
CA ARG A 119 2.89 -20.39 6.16
C ARG A 119 3.03 -21.85 6.59
N LYS A 120 3.28 -22.75 5.65
CA LYS A 120 3.58 -24.17 5.92
C LYS A 120 4.99 -24.31 6.48
N TRP A 121 5.95 -23.69 5.81
CA TRP A 121 7.37 -23.75 6.19
C TRP A 121 7.62 -23.28 7.63
N VAL A 122 7.04 -22.17 8.06
CA VAL A 122 7.23 -21.66 9.44
C VAL A 122 6.67 -22.60 10.51
N LYS A 123 5.66 -23.41 10.20
CA LYS A 123 5.14 -24.44 11.12
C LYS A 123 6.10 -25.62 11.29
N GLU A 124 6.80 -25.95 10.21
CA GLU A 124 7.76 -27.08 10.17
C GLU A 124 9.15 -26.67 10.67
N ASN A 125 9.44 -25.38 10.70
CA ASN A 125 10.75 -24.82 11.05
C ASN A 125 10.63 -23.78 12.17
N PRO A 126 10.43 -24.21 13.43
CA PRO A 126 10.36 -23.27 14.55
C PRO A 126 11.74 -22.62 14.81
N LYS A 127 11.73 -21.47 15.49
CA LYS A 127 12.94 -20.81 15.98
C LYS A 127 13.66 -21.68 17.01
N LYS A 128 14.91 -21.34 17.31
CA LYS A 128 15.73 -22.07 18.31
C LYS A 128 15.10 -22.07 19.72
N ASP A 129 14.29 -21.07 20.03
CA ASP A 129 13.55 -20.94 21.28
C ASP A 129 12.18 -21.67 21.27
N GLY A 130 11.85 -22.37 20.18
CA GLY A 130 10.59 -23.09 19.99
C GLY A 130 9.43 -22.21 19.51
N SER A 131 9.60 -20.90 19.38
CA SER A 131 8.58 -19.99 18.83
C SER A 131 8.48 -20.12 17.31
N THR A 132 7.34 -19.71 16.75
CA THR A 132 7.10 -19.70 15.28
C THR A 132 7.60 -18.38 14.67
N TYR A 133 8.15 -18.44 13.48
CA TYR A 133 8.47 -17.21 12.72
C TYR A 133 7.21 -16.46 12.32
N ASP A 134 7.25 -15.14 12.47
CA ASP A 134 6.28 -14.24 11.85
C ASP A 134 6.80 -13.80 10.47
N ILE A 135 6.12 -14.26 9.41
CA ILE A 135 6.53 -13.98 8.02
C ILE A 135 6.56 -12.49 7.65
N TYR A 136 5.92 -11.64 8.45
CA TYR A 136 5.83 -10.20 8.20
C TYR A 136 6.74 -9.35 9.11
N ARG A 137 7.09 -9.87 10.28
CA ARG A 137 7.80 -9.11 11.32
C ARG A 137 9.25 -9.53 11.54
N ASP A 138 9.57 -10.80 11.32
CA ASP A 138 10.90 -11.35 11.61
C ASP A 138 11.96 -11.04 10.54
N GLY A 139 11.62 -10.25 9.50
CA GLY A 139 12.57 -9.82 8.49
C GLY A 139 13.17 -10.95 7.65
N LEU A 140 12.41 -12.01 7.42
CA LEU A 140 12.83 -13.15 6.60
C LEU A 140 13.21 -12.70 5.19
N ARG A 141 14.36 -13.16 4.69
CA ARG A 141 14.80 -12.95 3.32
C ARG A 141 14.51 -14.19 2.49
N ILE A 142 13.65 -14.06 1.51
CA ILE A 142 13.22 -15.15 0.65
C ILE A 142 13.86 -14.95 -0.72
N TYR A 143 14.76 -15.85 -1.11
CA TYR A 143 15.40 -15.82 -2.41
C TYR A 143 14.62 -16.70 -3.38
N THR A 144 14.30 -16.17 -4.55
CA THR A 144 13.54 -16.86 -5.59
C THR A 144 14.29 -16.83 -6.92
N THR A 145 13.84 -17.64 -7.87
CA THR A 145 14.39 -17.68 -9.23
C THR A 145 13.74 -16.70 -10.19
N ILE A 146 12.80 -15.87 -9.72
CA ILE A 146 12.15 -14.87 -10.58
C ILE A 146 13.15 -13.75 -10.91
N ASP A 147 13.34 -13.49 -12.19
CA ASP A 147 13.99 -12.29 -12.69
C ASP A 147 12.89 -11.23 -12.94
N SER A 148 12.99 -10.08 -12.27
CA SER A 148 12.00 -9.02 -12.34
C SER A 148 11.82 -8.43 -13.75
N ARG A 149 12.90 -8.38 -14.54
CA ARG A 149 12.86 -7.88 -15.93
C ARG A 149 12.12 -8.86 -16.84
N MET A 150 12.40 -10.17 -16.68
CA MET A 150 11.68 -11.21 -17.41
C MET A 150 10.19 -11.23 -17.06
N GLN A 151 9.86 -11.02 -15.78
CA GLN A 151 8.47 -10.92 -15.34
C GLN A 151 7.77 -9.70 -15.95
N GLU A 152 8.44 -8.53 -16.00
CA GLU A 152 7.92 -7.32 -16.62
C GLU A 152 7.63 -7.54 -18.11
N TYR A 153 8.56 -8.13 -18.86
CA TYR A 153 8.36 -8.47 -20.26
C TYR A 153 7.20 -9.46 -20.46
N ALA A 154 7.04 -10.41 -19.56
CA ALA A 154 5.94 -11.37 -19.65
C ALA A 154 4.58 -10.69 -19.40
N GLU A 155 4.48 -9.82 -18.41
CA GLU A 155 3.27 -9.04 -18.11
C GLU A 155 2.91 -8.12 -19.27
N GLU A 156 3.88 -7.40 -19.84
CA GLU A 156 3.71 -6.54 -21.02
C GLU A 156 3.26 -7.33 -22.25
N ALA A 157 3.86 -8.49 -22.51
CA ALA A 157 3.48 -9.36 -23.61
C ALA A 157 2.04 -9.89 -23.47
N VAL A 158 1.62 -10.25 -22.25
CA VAL A 158 0.23 -10.66 -21.95
C VAL A 158 -0.73 -9.52 -22.22
N GLU A 159 -0.45 -8.30 -21.75
CA GLU A 159 -1.31 -7.14 -21.95
C GLU A 159 -1.46 -6.82 -23.45
N MET A 160 -0.35 -6.83 -24.19
CA MET A 160 -0.35 -6.58 -25.65
C MET A 160 -1.16 -7.65 -26.38
N HIS A 161 -0.94 -8.92 -26.08
CA HIS A 161 -1.64 -10.02 -26.75
C HIS A 161 -3.14 -10.03 -26.44
N LEU A 162 -3.52 -9.88 -25.17
CA LEU A 162 -4.93 -9.83 -24.77
C LEU A 162 -5.65 -8.60 -25.33
N SER A 163 -4.98 -7.46 -25.46
CA SER A 163 -5.54 -6.26 -26.10
C SER A 163 -5.84 -6.51 -27.59
N ASN A 164 -4.99 -7.26 -28.28
CA ASN A 164 -5.23 -7.63 -29.67
C ASN A 164 -6.36 -8.66 -29.79
N LEU A 165 -6.36 -9.69 -28.97
CA LEU A 165 -7.46 -10.66 -28.91
C LEU A 165 -8.81 -9.98 -28.62
N GLN A 166 -8.83 -8.99 -27.73
CA GLN A 166 -10.03 -8.24 -27.40
C GLN A 166 -10.57 -7.46 -28.61
N LYS A 167 -9.70 -6.89 -29.42
CA LYS A 167 -10.09 -6.21 -30.68
C LYS A 167 -10.70 -7.20 -31.67
N GLU A 168 -10.02 -8.34 -31.89
CA GLU A 168 -10.54 -9.41 -32.76
C GLU A 168 -11.89 -9.93 -32.28
N PHE A 169 -12.02 -10.15 -30.97
CA PHE A 169 -13.30 -10.55 -30.36
C PHE A 169 -14.41 -9.54 -30.65
N PHE A 170 -14.16 -8.25 -30.51
CA PHE A 170 -15.17 -7.23 -30.82
C PHE A 170 -15.53 -7.19 -32.31
N ILE A 171 -14.56 -7.44 -33.20
CA ILE A 171 -14.83 -7.50 -34.65
C ILE A 171 -15.72 -8.70 -34.97
N GLN A 172 -15.38 -9.87 -34.48
CA GLN A 172 -16.12 -11.14 -34.72
C GLN A 172 -17.54 -11.10 -34.14
N TYR A 173 -17.73 -10.49 -33.00
CA TYR A 173 -19.03 -10.41 -32.34
C TYR A 173 -19.84 -9.17 -32.66
N LYS A 174 -19.34 -8.30 -33.53
CA LYS A 174 -20.07 -7.10 -33.98
C LYS A 174 -21.38 -7.49 -34.63
N GLY A 175 -22.51 -7.03 -34.04
CA GLY A 175 -23.87 -7.34 -34.54
C GLY A 175 -24.39 -8.73 -34.19
N ASN A 176 -23.66 -9.56 -33.45
CA ASN A 176 -24.13 -10.84 -32.98
C ASN A 176 -25.06 -10.65 -31.76
N LYS A 177 -26.34 -11.04 -31.90
CA LYS A 177 -27.34 -10.90 -30.85
C LYS A 177 -27.07 -11.80 -29.61
N ASN A 178 -26.24 -12.81 -29.75
CA ASN A 178 -25.84 -13.73 -28.69
C ASN A 178 -24.49 -13.37 -28.08
N ALA A 179 -23.91 -12.22 -28.44
CA ALA A 179 -22.66 -11.76 -27.85
C ALA A 179 -22.85 -11.50 -26.34
N PRO A 180 -21.85 -11.75 -25.49
CA PRO A 180 -21.91 -11.43 -24.08
C PRO A 180 -22.25 -9.93 -23.86
N PHE A 181 -23.16 -9.67 -22.92
CA PHE A 181 -23.60 -8.32 -22.53
C PHE A 181 -24.35 -7.51 -23.59
N VAL A 182 -24.65 -8.06 -24.78
CA VAL A 182 -25.33 -7.34 -25.87
C VAL A 182 -26.72 -6.83 -25.48
N GLN A 183 -27.36 -7.50 -24.52
CA GLN A 183 -28.71 -7.15 -24.01
C GLN A 183 -28.67 -6.19 -22.81
N LEU A 184 -27.46 -5.83 -22.37
CA LEU A 184 -27.27 -4.93 -21.22
C LEU A 184 -26.92 -3.53 -21.66
N THR A 185 -27.43 -2.56 -20.94
CA THR A 185 -26.99 -1.17 -21.09
C THR A 185 -25.55 -0.99 -20.58
N ASN A 186 -24.89 0.06 -21.01
CA ASN A 186 -23.54 0.39 -20.53
C ASN A 186 -23.48 0.58 -19.01
N GLU A 187 -24.58 1.06 -18.38
CA GLU A 187 -24.65 1.23 -16.92
C GLU A 187 -24.78 -0.10 -16.19
N GLU A 188 -25.58 -1.02 -16.71
CA GLU A 188 -25.72 -2.36 -16.15
C GLU A 188 -24.42 -3.15 -16.26
N THR A 189 -23.76 -3.06 -17.43
CA THR A 189 -22.45 -3.68 -17.64
C THR A 189 -21.42 -3.13 -16.64
N LYS A 190 -21.35 -1.80 -16.45
CA LYS A 190 -20.46 -1.19 -15.44
C LYS A 190 -20.80 -1.64 -14.01
N LYS A 191 -22.07 -1.80 -13.66
CA LYS A 191 -22.49 -2.30 -12.34
C LYS A 191 -22.01 -3.73 -12.10
N ILE A 192 -22.15 -4.61 -13.12
CA ILE A 192 -21.69 -6.00 -13.05
C ILE A 192 -20.16 -6.06 -12.90
N ILE A 193 -19.41 -5.32 -13.72
CA ILE A 193 -17.95 -5.25 -13.64
C ILE A 193 -17.51 -4.76 -12.27
N ASN A 194 -18.07 -3.65 -11.79
CA ASN A 194 -17.72 -3.08 -10.48
C ASN A 194 -18.07 -4.04 -9.32
N ARG A 195 -19.13 -4.84 -9.44
CA ARG A 195 -19.47 -5.85 -8.44
C ARG A 195 -18.47 -7.01 -8.45
N ALA A 196 -18.07 -7.49 -9.64
CA ALA A 196 -17.09 -8.56 -9.79
C ALA A 196 -15.68 -8.16 -9.32
N MET A 197 -15.31 -6.87 -9.46
CA MET A 197 -14.01 -6.35 -9.01
C MET A 197 -13.95 -5.99 -7.52
N ARG A 198 -15.07 -6.07 -6.78
CA ARG A 198 -15.10 -5.80 -5.33
C ARG A 198 -14.89 -7.04 -4.46
N ASN A 199 -14.92 -8.22 -5.05
CA ASN A 199 -14.64 -9.51 -4.40
C ASN A 199 -13.20 -9.92 -4.71
#